data_c699d37a1da69b870eda46470d4e6147
#
_entry.id   c699d37a1da69b870eda46470d4e6147
#
_cell.length_a   1.000
_cell.length_b   1.000
_cell.length_c   1.000
_cell.angle_alpha   90.00
_cell.angle_beta   90.00
_cell.angle_gamma   90.00
#
_symmetry.space_group_name_H-M   'P 1'
#
loop_
_entity.id
_entity.type
_entity.pdbx_description
1 polymer ?
#
loop_
_entity_poly.entity_id
_entity_poly.type
_entity_poly.pdbx_seq_one_letter_code
_entity_poly.pdbx_strand_id
1 'polypeptide(L)'
;MNLRRGDVVLAQVPMPSTQLTQFKLRPAVIISADNVNQILDDVMVVPCTSKTTRPLTTTQYLITGDEIALAGIRVESVVRCESIFTLNKSMITRKLGSLSNEAISHVNRCLMVALELEIVVD
;
A
#
# COMPACT_ATOMS: atom_id res chain seq x y z
N MET A 1 12.11 -1.27 13.59
CA MET A 1 10.67 -1.06 13.28
C MET A 1 10.07 -2.40 12.87
N ASN A 2 9.06 -2.85 13.58
CA ASN A 2 8.40 -4.12 13.28
C ASN A 2 7.26 -3.89 12.30
N LEU A 3 7.49 -4.23 11.04
CA LEU A 3 6.53 -4.03 9.95
C LEU A 3 5.77 -5.31 9.66
N ARG A 4 4.46 -5.18 9.51
CA ARG A 4 3.54 -6.28 9.20
C ARG A 4 2.77 -5.98 7.92
N ARG A 5 2.37 -7.03 7.22
CA ARG A 5 1.49 -6.90 6.06
C ARG A 5 0.20 -6.19 6.46
N GLY A 6 -0.19 -5.17 5.69
CA GLY A 6 -1.34 -4.34 6.00
C GLY A 6 -1.03 -3.09 6.81
N ASP A 7 0.18 -2.95 7.34
CA ASP A 7 0.60 -1.70 7.97
C ASP A 7 0.63 -0.57 6.95
N VAL A 8 0.24 0.62 7.41
CA VAL A 8 0.33 1.85 6.63
C VAL A 8 1.52 2.63 7.15
N VAL A 9 2.45 2.96 6.27
CA VAL A 9 3.70 3.64 6.60
C VAL A 9 3.84 4.92 5.80
N LEU A 10 4.59 5.88 6.35
CA LEU A 10 5.00 7.08 5.63
C LEU A 10 6.37 6.79 5.02
N ALA A 11 6.46 6.82 3.70
CA ALA A 11 7.64 6.37 2.99
C ALA A 11 7.98 7.27 1.80
N GLN A 12 9.26 7.31 1.44
CA GLN A 12 9.74 7.94 0.21
C GLN A 12 9.42 7.00 -0.95
N VAL A 13 8.42 7.36 -1.74
CA VAL A 13 7.93 6.55 -2.87
C VAL A 13 8.44 7.15 -4.17
N PRO A 14 9.05 6.36 -5.07
CA PRO A 14 9.47 6.86 -6.36
C PRO A 14 8.26 7.28 -7.21
N MET A 15 8.44 8.35 -8.00
CA MET A 15 7.38 8.88 -8.86
C MET A 15 7.60 8.37 -10.30
N PRO A 16 6.73 7.47 -10.80
CA PRO A 16 6.90 6.89 -12.14
C PRO A 16 6.94 7.93 -13.26
N SER A 17 6.17 9.02 -13.15
CA SER A 17 6.14 10.09 -14.15
C SER A 17 7.49 10.80 -14.33
N THR A 18 8.42 10.63 -13.40
CA THR A 18 9.76 11.22 -13.45
C THR A 18 10.83 10.21 -13.81
N GLN A 19 10.45 9.06 -14.36
CA GLN A 19 11.34 7.93 -14.63
C GLN A 19 12.06 7.43 -13.35
N LEU A 20 11.36 7.51 -12.22
CA LEU A 20 11.82 7.10 -10.89
C LEU A 20 13.04 7.91 -10.38
N THR A 21 13.29 9.10 -10.94
CA THR A 21 14.39 9.97 -10.49
C THR A 21 14.01 10.86 -9.32
N GLN A 22 12.69 11.01 -9.05
CA GLN A 22 12.20 11.80 -7.94
C GLN A 22 11.37 10.95 -7.00
N PHE A 23 11.40 11.30 -5.72
CA PHE A 23 10.66 10.61 -4.66
C PHE A 23 9.71 11.58 -3.99
N LYS A 24 8.59 11.07 -3.52
CA LYS A 24 7.62 11.84 -2.75
C LYS A 24 7.28 11.09 -1.46
N LEU A 25 7.24 11.83 -0.35
CA LEU A 25 6.82 11.27 0.93
C LEU A 25 5.30 11.06 0.89
N ARG A 26 4.88 9.80 0.98
CA ARG A 26 3.47 9.39 0.88
C ARG A 26 3.14 8.26 1.84
N PRO A 27 1.87 8.15 2.25
CA PRO A 27 1.41 6.90 2.86
C PRO A 27 1.51 5.76 1.84
N ALA A 28 1.90 4.60 2.32
CA ALA A 28 1.97 3.38 1.53
C ALA A 28 1.58 2.18 2.39
N VAL A 29 0.98 1.18 1.77
CA VAL A 29 0.56 -0.04 2.45
C VAL A 29 1.61 -1.12 2.23
N ILE A 30 2.05 -1.76 3.31
CA ILE A 30 2.95 -2.92 3.26
C ILE A 30 2.16 -4.12 2.71
N ILE A 31 2.59 -4.67 1.60
CA ILE A 31 1.94 -5.83 0.98
C ILE A 31 2.80 -7.09 0.99
N SER A 32 4.07 -6.99 1.35
CA SER A 32 4.95 -8.16 1.48
C SER A 32 4.57 -9.00 2.70
N ALA A 33 4.79 -10.31 2.60
CA ALA A 33 4.48 -11.25 3.67
C ALA A 33 5.27 -10.94 4.95
N ASP A 34 4.68 -11.27 6.11
CA ASP A 34 5.29 -10.96 7.41
C ASP A 34 6.69 -11.58 7.58
N ASN A 35 6.88 -12.82 7.13
CA ASN A 35 8.19 -13.46 7.20
C ASN A 35 9.22 -12.77 6.29
N VAL A 36 8.80 -12.29 5.13
CA VAL A 36 9.67 -11.51 4.23
C VAL A 36 10.07 -10.19 4.91
N ASN A 37 9.09 -9.52 5.53
CA ASN A 37 9.33 -8.25 6.25
C ASN A 37 10.30 -8.41 7.41
N GLN A 38 10.34 -9.58 8.04
CA GLN A 38 11.24 -9.86 9.17
C GLN A 38 12.66 -10.22 8.71
N ILE A 39 12.78 -10.94 7.60
CA ILE A 39 14.05 -11.50 7.14
C ILE A 39 14.83 -10.52 6.27
N LEU A 40 14.13 -9.79 5.38
CA LEU A 40 14.78 -8.90 4.42
C LEU A 40 14.85 -7.47 4.93
N ASP A 41 15.82 -6.71 4.43
CA ASP A 41 15.93 -5.27 4.66
C ASP A 41 14.96 -4.48 3.79
N ASP A 42 14.34 -5.12 2.81
CA ASP A 42 13.39 -4.53 1.87
C ASP A 42 11.98 -4.98 2.17
N VAL A 43 11.02 -4.13 1.81
CA VAL A 43 9.59 -4.43 1.88
C VAL A 43 8.94 -4.06 0.55
N MET A 44 7.82 -4.72 0.23
CA MET A 44 7.00 -4.36 -0.93
C MET A 44 5.83 -3.51 -0.46
N VAL A 45 5.59 -2.42 -1.16
CA VAL A 45 4.53 -1.46 -0.81
C VAL A 45 3.72 -1.05 -2.02
N VAL A 46 2.49 -0.57 -1.79
CA VAL A 46 1.66 0.13 -2.76
C VAL A 46 1.32 1.51 -2.20
N PRO A 47 1.40 2.57 -3.03
CA PRO A 47 1.21 3.93 -2.54
C PRO A 47 -0.26 4.28 -2.38
N CYS A 48 -0.53 5.24 -1.51
CA CYS A 48 -1.83 5.87 -1.36
C CYS A 48 -1.78 7.30 -1.92
N THR A 49 -2.84 7.71 -2.61
CA THR A 49 -3.00 9.06 -3.11
C THR A 49 -4.27 9.69 -2.58
N SER A 50 -4.21 10.97 -2.19
CA SER A 50 -5.38 11.73 -1.78
C SER A 50 -6.20 12.25 -2.96
N LYS A 51 -5.76 12.06 -4.20
CA LYS A 51 -6.52 12.43 -5.39
C LYS A 51 -7.61 11.37 -5.64
N THR A 52 -8.83 11.68 -5.24
CA THR A 52 -9.97 10.76 -5.29
C THR A 52 -11.01 11.13 -6.35
N THR A 53 -10.70 12.09 -7.23
CA THR A 53 -11.65 12.60 -8.23
C THR A 53 -11.83 11.69 -9.43
N ARG A 54 -10.91 10.77 -9.68
CA ARG A 54 -11.01 9.80 -10.76
C ARG A 54 -11.82 8.59 -10.32
N PRO A 55 -12.60 7.98 -11.23
CA PRO A 55 -13.27 6.72 -10.92
C PRO A 55 -12.26 5.64 -10.51
N LEU A 56 -12.62 4.84 -9.51
CA LEU A 56 -11.80 3.71 -9.09
C LEU A 56 -11.74 2.65 -10.18
N THR A 57 -10.56 2.08 -10.37
CA THR A 57 -10.37 0.89 -11.20
C THR A 57 -10.42 -0.36 -10.32
N THR A 58 -10.45 -1.55 -10.94
CA THR A 58 -10.48 -2.82 -10.22
C THR A 58 -9.19 -3.11 -9.44
N THR A 59 -8.12 -2.36 -9.69
CA THR A 59 -6.84 -2.48 -8.99
C THR A 59 -6.69 -1.48 -7.85
N GLN A 60 -7.74 -0.71 -7.53
CA GLN A 60 -7.67 0.37 -6.57
C GLN A 60 -8.72 0.20 -5.47
N TYR A 61 -8.33 0.56 -4.25
CA TYR A 61 -9.19 0.50 -3.07
C TYR A 61 -9.27 1.88 -2.42
N LEU A 62 -10.48 2.36 -2.13
CA LEU A 62 -10.70 3.63 -1.45
C LEU A 62 -10.73 3.43 0.07
N ILE A 63 -9.79 4.06 0.77
CA ILE A 63 -9.81 4.15 2.22
C ILE A 63 -10.77 5.28 2.58
N THR A 64 -11.88 4.96 3.23
CA THR A 64 -12.94 5.90 3.59
C THR A 64 -13.55 5.55 4.94
N GLY A 65 -14.33 6.46 5.52
CA GLY A 65 -15.03 6.22 6.78
C GLY A 65 -14.07 5.95 7.92
N ASP A 66 -14.41 4.96 8.76
CA ASP A 66 -13.64 4.60 9.95
C ASP A 66 -12.24 4.05 9.59
N GLU A 67 -12.07 3.55 8.39
CA GLU A 67 -10.79 3.02 7.92
C GLU A 67 -9.72 4.11 7.87
N ILE A 68 -10.09 5.39 7.69
CA ILE A 68 -9.17 6.52 7.66
C ILE A 68 -8.38 6.60 8.97
N ALA A 69 -9.09 6.50 10.11
CA ALA A 69 -8.46 6.56 11.43
C ALA A 69 -7.57 5.33 11.68
N LEU A 70 -8.02 4.14 11.29
CA LEU A 70 -7.24 2.90 11.44
C LEU A 70 -5.95 2.97 10.63
N ALA A 71 -6.03 3.48 9.41
CA ALA A 71 -4.87 3.63 8.53
C ALA A 71 -3.90 4.73 9.01
N GLY A 72 -4.36 5.60 9.91
CA GLY A 72 -3.55 6.71 10.43
C GLY A 72 -3.33 7.83 9.43
N ILE A 73 -4.20 7.95 8.44
CA ILE A 73 -4.18 9.02 7.44
C ILE A 73 -5.22 10.08 7.78
N ARG A 74 -5.20 11.21 7.07
CA ARG A 74 -6.05 12.37 7.42
C ARG A 74 -7.28 12.53 6.55
N VAL A 75 -7.23 12.02 5.31
CA VAL A 75 -8.29 12.21 4.31
C VAL A 75 -8.48 10.91 3.56
N GLU A 76 -9.64 10.79 2.90
CA GLU A 76 -9.86 9.69 1.96
C GLU A 76 -8.70 9.56 1.00
N SER A 77 -8.28 8.33 0.75
CA SER A 77 -7.14 8.06 -0.11
C SER A 77 -7.37 6.79 -0.91
N VAL A 78 -6.83 6.76 -2.10
CA VAL A 78 -6.87 5.59 -2.99
C VAL A 78 -5.59 4.81 -2.85
N VAL A 79 -5.71 3.52 -2.52
CA VAL A 79 -4.59 2.57 -2.54
C VAL A 79 -4.44 2.07 -3.98
N ARG A 80 -3.30 2.32 -4.58
CA ARG A 80 -3.02 1.98 -5.98
C ARG A 80 -2.25 0.67 -6.06
N CYS A 81 -2.97 -0.44 -6.10
CA CYS A 81 -2.36 -1.77 -6.09
C CYS A 81 -1.65 -2.15 -7.39
N GLU A 82 -1.84 -1.38 -8.47
CA GLU A 82 -1.07 -1.55 -9.70
C GLU A 82 0.33 -0.95 -9.62
N SER A 83 0.62 -0.14 -8.59
CA SER A 83 1.92 0.53 -8.40
C SER A 83 2.68 -0.14 -7.26
N ILE A 84 3.33 -1.26 -7.57
CA ILE A 84 4.07 -2.01 -6.55
C ILE A 84 5.54 -1.58 -6.58
N PHE A 85 6.06 -1.20 -5.40
CA PHE A 85 7.47 -0.83 -5.25
C PHE A 85 8.13 -1.70 -4.18
N THR A 86 9.39 -2.04 -4.40
CA THR A 86 10.26 -2.61 -3.37
C THR A 86 11.11 -1.47 -2.81
N LEU A 87 10.99 -1.24 -1.51
CA LEU A 87 11.71 -0.18 -0.82
C LEU A 87 12.60 -0.76 0.28
N ASN A 88 13.81 -0.22 0.43
CA ASN A 88 14.60 -0.49 1.63
C ASN A 88 13.89 0.12 2.84
N LYS A 89 13.94 -0.54 3.99
CA LYS A 89 13.30 -0.07 5.22
C LYS A 89 13.77 1.32 5.64
N SER A 90 14.99 1.73 5.24
CA SER A 90 15.49 3.08 5.51
C SER A 90 14.68 4.17 4.80
N MET A 91 13.91 3.83 3.79
CA MET A 91 13.01 4.77 3.08
C MET A 91 11.71 5.02 3.85
N ILE A 92 11.47 4.29 4.92
CA ILE A 92 10.26 4.41 5.73
C ILE A 92 10.55 5.33 6.90
N THR A 93 9.78 6.43 7.00
CA THR A 93 9.94 7.42 8.07
C THR A 93 9.30 6.93 9.37
N ARG A 94 8.07 6.40 9.28
CA ARG A 94 7.34 5.89 10.45
C ARG A 94 6.11 5.09 10.03
N LYS A 95 5.59 4.31 10.96
CA LYS A 95 4.31 3.64 10.83
C LYS A 95 3.19 4.61 11.19
N LEU A 96 2.16 4.69 10.35
CA LEU A 96 0.98 5.54 10.55
C LEU A 96 -0.16 4.78 11.23
N GLY A 97 -0.38 3.54 10.84
CA GLY A 97 -1.47 2.71 11.33
C GLY A 97 -1.48 1.35 10.66
N SER A 98 -2.63 0.70 10.68
CA SER A 98 -2.83 -0.61 10.05
C SER A 98 -4.22 -0.68 9.45
N LEU A 99 -4.35 -1.30 8.29
CA LEU A 99 -5.66 -1.58 7.69
C LEU A 99 -6.38 -2.66 8.50
N SER A 100 -7.71 -2.58 8.51
CA SER A 100 -8.55 -3.64 9.06
C SER A 100 -8.43 -4.90 8.20
N ASN A 101 -8.84 -6.05 8.76
CA ASN A 101 -8.87 -7.30 7.99
C ASN A 101 -9.77 -7.20 6.76
N GLU A 102 -10.87 -6.46 6.84
CA GLU A 102 -11.76 -6.22 5.72
C GLU A 102 -11.06 -5.43 4.61
N ALA A 103 -10.38 -4.34 4.97
CA ALA A 103 -9.62 -3.54 4.01
C ALA A 103 -8.48 -4.35 3.39
N ILE A 104 -7.77 -5.16 4.17
CA ILE A 104 -6.73 -6.05 3.65
C ILE A 104 -7.31 -7.03 2.63
N SER A 105 -8.51 -7.58 2.87
CA SER A 105 -9.19 -8.46 1.91
C SER A 105 -9.47 -7.75 0.58
N HIS A 106 -9.88 -6.49 0.63
CA HIS A 106 -10.10 -5.68 -0.58
C HIS A 106 -8.79 -5.43 -1.33
N VAL A 107 -7.73 -5.07 -0.60
CA VAL A 107 -6.39 -4.88 -1.19
C VAL A 107 -5.91 -6.18 -1.83
N ASN A 108 -6.13 -7.33 -1.19
CA ASN A 108 -5.77 -8.63 -1.76
C ASN A 108 -6.44 -8.86 -3.11
N ARG A 109 -7.74 -8.56 -3.23
CA ARG A 109 -8.47 -8.69 -4.50
C ARG A 109 -7.90 -7.77 -5.57
N CYS A 110 -7.61 -6.52 -5.20
CA CYS A 110 -6.99 -5.57 -6.11
C CYS A 110 -5.63 -6.04 -6.60
N LEU A 111 -4.82 -6.63 -5.72
CA LEU A 111 -3.52 -7.21 -6.08
C LEU A 111 -3.67 -8.41 -7.01
N MET A 112 -4.65 -9.28 -6.76
CA MET A 112 -4.93 -10.41 -7.64
C MET A 112 -5.26 -9.95 -9.05
N VAL A 113 -6.06 -8.90 -9.19
CA VAL A 113 -6.38 -8.31 -10.49
C VAL A 113 -5.15 -7.68 -11.13
N ALA A 114 -4.41 -6.86 -10.36
CA ALA A 114 -3.24 -6.16 -10.87
C ALA A 114 -2.15 -7.11 -11.38
N LEU A 115 -2.01 -8.26 -10.73
CA LEU A 115 -0.99 -9.27 -11.05
C LEU A 115 -1.54 -10.43 -11.87
N GLU A 116 -2.84 -10.43 -12.18
CA GLU A 116 -3.51 -11.51 -12.93
C GLU A 116 -3.31 -12.88 -12.27
N LEU A 117 -3.45 -12.91 -10.94
CA LEU A 117 -3.33 -14.16 -10.19
C LEU A 117 -4.63 -14.95 -10.24
N GLU A 118 -4.52 -16.26 -10.47
CA GLU A 118 -5.68 -17.14 -10.42
C GLU A 118 -6.11 -17.41 -8.99
N ILE A 119 -7.43 -17.40 -8.78
CA ILE A 119 -8.02 -17.87 -7.54
C ILE A 119 -8.31 -19.36 -7.74
N VAL A 120 -7.58 -20.21 -7.00
CA VAL A 120 -7.86 -21.65 -6.98
C VAL A 120 -8.98 -21.86 -5.96
N VAL A 121 -10.13 -22.31 -6.43
CA VAL A 121 -11.27 -22.69 -5.57
C VAL A 121 -11.35 -24.20 -5.58
N ASP A 122 -11.10 -24.80 -4.43
CA ASP A 122 -11.23 -26.25 -4.25
C ASP A 122 -12.68 -26.64 -3.95
#